data_00ceea9debd320c6ecbf45e12bffc51d
#
_entry.id   00ceea9debd320c6ecbf45e12bffc51d
#
_cell.length_a   1.000
_cell.length_b   1.000
_cell.length_c   1.000
_cell.angle_alpha   90.00
_cell.angle_beta   90.00
_cell.angle_gamma   90.00
#
_symmetry.space_group_name_H-M   'P 1'
#
loop_
_entity.id
_entity.type
_entity.pdbx_description
1 polymer ?
#
loop_
_entity_poly.entity_id
_entity_poly.type
_entity_poly.pdbx_seq_one_letter_code
_entity_poly.pdbx_strand_id
1 'polypeptide(L)'
;MSRYAILSDIHGNLFALEEVINDFKDIDYIILLGDLIDYGMQSNEVVEFICDNLTEKIICNLWGNHEKAILTEDYDHFSSKRGVESAKYIGSQLSDFTKSYLDNECTHEGFYEMNLDGKKALAIHGSLNDAYWKSIFPDNLNGEYVEYDIVMSGHSHYPHAFQKFYEVDNPEMRNKKLVLFINPGSVGQPRNHNPNAQYAVLDSESMSVELRSVEYPKDKAMSLYDGNVDDFYRKRLNRGI
;
A
#
# COMPACT_ATOMS: atom_id res chain seq x y z
N MET A 1 9.42 14.80 16.16
CA MET A 1 9.29 15.05 14.73
C MET A 1 9.75 13.80 14.07
N SER A 2 8.86 13.19 13.32
CA SER A 2 9.06 11.81 12.91
C SER A 2 9.02 11.67 11.39
N ARG A 3 9.79 10.71 10.87
CA ARG A 3 9.78 10.33 9.46
C ARG A 3 9.06 9.00 9.30
N TYR A 4 8.04 8.99 8.46
CA TYR A 4 7.17 7.86 8.22
C TYR A 4 7.43 7.29 6.82
N ALA A 5 7.79 6.00 6.73
CA ALA A 5 7.78 5.29 5.47
C ALA A 5 6.36 4.75 5.22
N ILE A 6 5.81 5.06 4.06
CA ILE A 6 4.47 4.64 3.63
C ILE A 6 4.67 3.64 2.48
N LEU A 7 4.23 2.40 2.68
CA LEU A 7 4.32 1.30 1.73
C LEU A 7 2.92 0.78 1.41
N SER A 8 2.73 0.33 0.18
CA SER A 8 1.48 -0.28 -0.28
C SER A 8 1.76 -1.31 -1.37
N ASP A 9 0.83 -2.23 -1.56
CA ASP A 9 0.78 -3.09 -2.74
C ASP A 9 2.10 -3.86 -2.95
N ILE A 10 2.54 -4.57 -1.87
CA ILE A 10 3.79 -5.36 -1.87
C ILE A 10 3.63 -6.61 -2.71
N HIS A 11 2.43 -7.19 -2.72
CA HIS A 11 2.04 -8.26 -3.63
C HIS A 11 3.05 -9.41 -3.71
N GLY A 12 3.40 -10.00 -2.55
CA GLY A 12 4.24 -11.18 -2.50
C GLY A 12 5.60 -11.03 -3.18
N ASN A 13 6.17 -9.82 -3.23
CA ASN A 13 7.46 -9.53 -3.84
C ASN A 13 8.49 -9.17 -2.77
N LEU A 14 9.04 -10.20 -2.11
CA LEU A 14 10.03 -10.03 -1.05
C LEU A 14 11.27 -9.30 -1.55
N PHE A 15 11.77 -9.60 -2.75
CA PHE A 15 12.97 -8.95 -3.29
C PHE A 15 12.79 -7.43 -3.42
N ALA A 16 11.58 -6.98 -3.76
CA ALA A 16 11.29 -5.56 -3.84
C ALA A 16 11.18 -4.93 -2.43
N LEU A 17 10.55 -5.64 -1.48
CA LEU A 17 10.42 -5.17 -0.11
C LEU A 17 11.79 -5.03 0.56
N GLU A 18 12.67 -6.04 0.45
CA GLU A 18 14.02 -6.01 1.01
C GLU A 18 14.81 -4.78 0.53
N GLU A 19 14.77 -4.47 -0.78
CA GLU A 19 15.49 -3.32 -1.31
C GLU A 19 14.88 -1.97 -0.87
N VAL A 20 13.56 -1.89 -0.70
CA VAL A 20 12.91 -0.73 -0.09
C VAL A 20 13.37 -0.52 1.35
N ILE A 21 13.44 -1.60 2.15
CA ILE A 21 13.93 -1.51 3.54
C ILE A 21 15.41 -1.13 3.59
N ASN A 22 16.23 -1.66 2.68
CA ASN A 22 17.65 -1.29 2.56
C ASN A 22 17.86 0.20 2.18
N ASP A 23 16.90 0.82 1.47
CA ASP A 23 16.94 2.24 1.10
C ASP A 23 16.51 3.19 2.24
N PHE A 24 15.98 2.67 3.34
CA PHE A 24 15.53 3.49 4.47
C PHE A 24 16.66 4.29 5.08
N LYS A 25 16.43 5.60 5.24
CA LYS A 25 17.33 6.53 5.94
C LYS A 25 16.51 7.29 6.98
N ASP A 26 16.88 7.13 8.25
CA ASP A 26 16.28 7.85 9.37
C ASP A 26 14.73 7.70 9.39
N ILE A 27 14.24 6.48 9.20
CA ILE A 27 12.81 6.15 9.28
C ILE A 27 12.49 5.73 10.71
N ASP A 28 11.55 6.46 11.33
CA ASP A 28 11.08 6.19 12.68
C ASP A 28 9.95 5.17 12.67
N TYR A 29 8.98 5.32 11.76
CA TYR A 29 7.76 4.51 11.70
C TYR A 29 7.43 4.06 10.30
N ILE A 30 6.68 2.96 10.22
CA ILE A 30 6.20 2.35 8.97
C ILE A 30 4.68 2.29 8.97
N ILE A 31 4.07 2.64 7.84
CA ILE A 31 2.65 2.54 7.55
C ILE A 31 2.47 1.63 6.35
N LEU A 32 1.77 0.50 6.54
CA LEU A 32 1.44 -0.46 5.49
C LEU A 32 -0.03 -0.29 5.10
N LEU A 33 -0.28 0.04 3.84
CA LEU A 33 -1.61 0.36 3.31
C LEU A 33 -2.33 -0.83 2.67
N GLY A 34 -1.89 -2.07 2.96
CA GLY A 34 -2.50 -3.30 2.48
C GLY A 34 -1.90 -3.85 1.18
N ASP A 35 -2.49 -4.93 0.70
CA ASP A 35 -2.04 -5.73 -0.43
C ASP A 35 -0.60 -6.24 -0.26
N LEU A 36 -0.37 -6.91 0.88
CA LEU A 36 0.91 -7.56 1.18
C LEU A 36 1.11 -8.80 0.33
N ILE A 37 0.02 -9.50 0.01
CA ILE A 37 -0.02 -10.81 -0.63
C ILE A 37 -0.57 -10.74 -2.06
N ASP A 38 -0.58 -11.91 -2.75
CA ASP A 38 -1.07 -12.15 -4.10
C ASP A 38 -0.18 -11.58 -5.22
N TYR A 39 -0.43 -12.00 -6.45
CA TYR A 39 0.31 -11.76 -7.69
C TYR A 39 1.74 -12.29 -7.68
N GLY A 40 2.56 -11.90 -6.72
CA GLY A 40 3.92 -12.41 -6.53
C GLY A 40 3.94 -13.74 -5.79
N MET A 41 5.04 -14.48 -5.93
CA MET A 41 5.15 -15.86 -5.48
C MET A 41 5.64 -16.02 -4.03
N GLN A 42 5.91 -14.90 -3.32
CA GLN A 42 6.53 -14.92 -1.99
C GLN A 42 5.62 -14.30 -0.91
N SER A 43 4.29 -14.60 -0.98
CA SER A 43 3.33 -14.02 -0.04
C SER A 43 3.61 -14.42 1.42
N ASN A 44 4.01 -15.67 1.67
CA ASN A 44 4.36 -16.14 2.99
C ASN A 44 5.64 -15.47 3.50
N GLU A 45 6.66 -15.45 2.66
CA GLU A 45 7.98 -14.89 2.99
C GLU A 45 7.91 -13.38 3.23
N VAL A 46 7.03 -12.65 2.52
CA VAL A 46 6.77 -11.23 2.77
C VAL A 46 6.20 -11.03 4.18
N VAL A 47 5.20 -11.81 4.57
CA VAL A 47 4.57 -11.71 5.89
C VAL A 47 5.55 -12.11 6.99
N GLU A 48 6.30 -13.20 6.81
CA GLU A 48 7.36 -13.63 7.75
C GLU A 48 8.43 -12.53 7.91
N PHE A 49 8.89 -11.94 6.81
CA PHE A 49 9.88 -10.86 6.83
C PHE A 49 9.36 -9.62 7.58
N ILE A 50 8.11 -9.22 7.35
CA ILE A 50 7.47 -8.11 8.06
C ILE A 50 7.39 -8.39 9.55
N CYS A 51 6.93 -9.57 9.94
CA CYS A 51 6.83 -9.98 11.34
C CYS A 51 8.19 -9.96 12.04
N ASP A 52 9.21 -10.53 11.42
CA ASP A 52 10.53 -10.72 12.04
C ASP A 52 11.36 -9.43 12.11
N ASN A 53 11.17 -8.50 11.16
CA ASN A 53 12.09 -7.39 10.97
C ASN A 53 11.47 -5.99 11.17
N LEU A 54 10.15 -5.84 11.05
CA LEU A 54 9.54 -4.51 10.96
C LEU A 54 8.52 -4.20 12.06
N THR A 55 8.06 -5.20 12.82
CA THR A 55 6.95 -5.08 13.79
C THR A 55 7.13 -3.92 14.76
N GLU A 56 8.33 -3.67 15.26
CA GLU A 56 8.60 -2.59 16.23
C GLU A 56 8.39 -1.18 15.67
N LYS A 57 8.46 -1.02 14.34
CA LYS A 57 8.28 0.27 13.66
C LYS A 57 6.90 0.45 13.03
N ILE A 58 6.14 -0.62 12.86
CA ILE A 58 4.81 -0.56 12.22
C ILE A 58 3.80 0.07 13.19
N ILE A 59 3.20 1.18 12.78
CA ILE A 59 2.14 1.85 13.51
C ILE A 59 0.76 1.70 12.86
N CYS A 60 0.73 1.20 11.64
CA CYS A 60 -0.50 0.89 10.89
C CYS A 60 -0.21 -0.23 9.90
N ASN A 61 -1.07 -1.25 9.89
CA ASN A 61 -1.02 -2.36 8.96
C ASN A 61 -2.45 -2.70 8.53
N LEU A 62 -2.80 -2.40 7.28
CA LEU A 62 -4.16 -2.56 6.77
C LEU A 62 -4.29 -3.84 5.95
N TRP A 63 -5.49 -4.37 5.92
CA TRP A 63 -5.90 -5.19 4.79
C TRP A 63 -6.07 -4.32 3.55
N GLY A 64 -5.59 -4.81 2.42
CA GLY A 64 -6.01 -4.36 1.11
C GLY A 64 -7.14 -5.23 0.56
N ASN A 65 -7.50 -4.99 -0.69
CA ASN A 65 -8.57 -5.77 -1.35
C ASN A 65 -8.16 -7.23 -1.61
N HIS A 66 -6.86 -7.52 -1.71
CA HIS A 66 -6.37 -8.89 -1.90
C HIS A 66 -6.44 -9.72 -0.61
N GLU A 67 -6.04 -9.18 0.54
CA GLU A 67 -6.25 -9.84 1.83
C GLU A 67 -7.74 -10.12 2.03
N LYS A 68 -8.58 -9.10 1.85
CA LYS A 68 -10.04 -9.25 2.00
C LYS A 68 -10.58 -10.36 1.11
N ALA A 69 -10.31 -10.31 -0.18
CA ALA A 69 -10.86 -11.29 -1.12
C ALA A 69 -10.39 -12.72 -0.83
N ILE A 70 -9.11 -12.91 -0.49
CA ILE A 70 -8.52 -14.22 -0.24
C ILE A 70 -9.01 -14.82 1.09
N LEU A 71 -9.03 -14.03 2.16
CA LEU A 71 -9.37 -14.54 3.49
C LEU A 71 -10.88 -14.69 3.69
N THR A 72 -11.70 -13.94 2.95
CA THR A 72 -13.17 -14.11 2.97
C THR A 72 -13.70 -14.99 1.83
N GLU A 73 -12.82 -15.42 0.91
CA GLU A 73 -13.18 -16.16 -0.32
C GLU A 73 -14.20 -15.43 -1.22
N ASP A 74 -14.24 -14.08 -1.13
CA ASP A 74 -15.11 -13.23 -1.95
C ASP A 74 -14.31 -12.61 -3.11
N TYR A 75 -14.45 -13.17 -4.29
CA TYR A 75 -13.73 -12.79 -5.50
C TYR A 75 -14.55 -11.95 -6.48
N ASP A 76 -15.78 -11.59 -6.15
CA ASP A 76 -16.75 -11.00 -7.10
C ASP A 76 -16.34 -9.59 -7.58
N HIS A 77 -15.48 -8.90 -6.84
CA HIS A 77 -15.02 -7.56 -7.16
C HIS A 77 -13.80 -7.49 -8.09
N PHE A 78 -13.15 -8.63 -8.37
CA PHE A 78 -12.01 -8.61 -9.32
C PHE A 78 -12.47 -8.31 -10.74
N SER A 79 -11.78 -7.36 -11.39
CA SER A 79 -12.08 -6.93 -12.77
C SER A 79 -11.68 -7.93 -13.85
N SER A 80 -10.91 -8.97 -13.52
CA SER A 80 -10.38 -9.94 -14.48
C SER A 80 -10.34 -11.35 -13.93
N LYS A 81 -10.61 -12.32 -14.81
CA LYS A 81 -10.51 -13.76 -14.50
C LYS A 81 -9.11 -14.15 -14.00
N ARG A 82 -8.04 -13.61 -14.61
CA ARG A 82 -6.66 -13.89 -14.15
C ARG A 82 -6.38 -13.39 -12.73
N GLY A 83 -7.03 -12.28 -12.29
CA GLY A 83 -6.94 -11.81 -10.91
C GLY A 83 -7.59 -12.79 -9.95
N VAL A 84 -8.79 -13.29 -10.29
CA VAL A 84 -9.46 -14.33 -9.50
C VAL A 84 -8.63 -15.62 -9.42
N GLU A 85 -8.06 -16.05 -10.54
CA GLU A 85 -7.23 -17.27 -10.59
C GLU A 85 -5.96 -17.12 -9.76
N SER A 86 -5.29 -15.96 -9.82
CA SER A 86 -4.15 -15.65 -8.97
C SER A 86 -4.51 -15.69 -7.49
N ALA A 87 -5.55 -14.95 -7.08
CA ALA A 87 -5.99 -14.86 -5.69
C ALA A 87 -6.36 -16.24 -5.12
N LYS A 88 -7.07 -17.07 -5.89
CA LYS A 88 -7.41 -18.46 -5.49
C LYS A 88 -6.17 -19.35 -5.36
N TYR A 89 -5.25 -19.27 -6.32
CA TYR A 89 -4.01 -20.03 -6.26
C TYR A 89 -3.18 -19.63 -5.06
N ILE A 90 -2.85 -18.34 -4.92
CA ILE A 90 -2.04 -17.83 -3.81
C ILE A 90 -2.75 -18.12 -2.47
N GLY A 91 -4.05 -17.89 -2.36
CA GLY A 91 -4.82 -18.20 -1.16
C GLY A 91 -4.69 -19.66 -0.71
N SER A 92 -4.62 -20.60 -1.68
CA SER A 92 -4.37 -22.02 -1.40
C SER A 92 -2.94 -22.34 -0.93
N GLN A 93 -1.99 -21.43 -1.18
CA GLN A 93 -0.57 -21.58 -0.80
C GLN A 93 -0.22 -20.86 0.50
N LEU A 94 -1.11 -20.04 1.06
CA LEU A 94 -0.86 -19.34 2.32
C LEU A 94 -0.72 -20.30 3.47
N SER A 95 0.36 -20.16 4.23
CA SER A 95 0.60 -20.90 5.46
C SER A 95 -0.39 -20.50 6.56
N ASP A 96 -0.56 -21.38 7.55
CA ASP A 96 -1.38 -21.05 8.73
C ASP A 96 -0.82 -19.86 9.50
N PHE A 97 0.50 -19.68 9.52
CA PHE A 97 1.15 -18.51 10.11
C PHE A 97 0.74 -17.24 9.38
N THR A 98 0.87 -17.21 8.04
CA THR A 98 0.50 -16.03 7.23
C THR A 98 -0.97 -15.66 7.41
N LYS A 99 -1.88 -16.64 7.35
CA LYS A 99 -3.31 -16.41 7.60
C LYS A 99 -3.57 -15.84 8.98
N SER A 100 -2.94 -16.43 10.01
CA SER A 100 -3.07 -15.94 11.39
C SER A 100 -2.52 -14.53 11.57
N TYR A 101 -1.38 -14.21 10.96
CA TYR A 101 -0.81 -12.85 11.00
C TYR A 101 -1.76 -11.83 10.35
N LEU A 102 -2.23 -12.11 9.15
CA LEU A 102 -3.15 -11.21 8.43
C LEU A 102 -4.47 -11.00 9.19
N ASP A 103 -4.95 -12.03 9.89
CA ASP A 103 -6.18 -11.96 10.66
C ASP A 103 -6.02 -11.25 12.01
N ASN A 104 -4.87 -11.33 12.67
CA ASN A 104 -4.69 -10.81 14.02
C ASN A 104 -3.89 -9.50 14.09
N GLU A 105 -2.98 -9.26 13.13
CA GLU A 105 -2.04 -8.13 13.18
C GLU A 105 -2.37 -7.02 12.16
N CYS A 106 -3.40 -7.24 11.32
CA CYS A 106 -3.83 -6.25 10.35
C CYS A 106 -5.24 -5.73 10.66
N THR A 107 -5.49 -4.48 10.31
CA THR A 107 -6.80 -3.83 10.44
C THR A 107 -7.70 -4.23 9.27
N HIS A 108 -8.84 -4.89 9.56
CA HIS A 108 -9.74 -5.49 8.56
C HIS A 108 -10.68 -4.50 7.88
N GLU A 109 -10.85 -3.30 8.40
CA GLU A 109 -11.73 -2.27 7.84
C GLU A 109 -11.19 -1.66 6.54
N GLY A 110 -9.91 -1.90 6.23
CA GLY A 110 -9.22 -1.29 5.08
C GLY A 110 -8.88 0.18 5.28
N PHE A 111 -9.11 0.73 6.48
CA PHE A 111 -8.69 2.06 6.89
C PHE A 111 -8.37 2.14 8.38
N TYR A 112 -7.57 3.14 8.77
CA TYR A 112 -7.23 3.45 10.15
C TYR A 112 -7.00 4.94 10.33
N GLU A 113 -7.63 5.53 11.35
CA GLU A 113 -7.40 6.93 11.73
C GLU A 113 -6.33 6.99 12.82
N MET A 114 -5.40 7.93 12.69
CA MET A 114 -4.30 8.11 13.64
C MET A 114 -3.91 9.57 13.81
N ASN A 115 -3.10 9.84 14.83
CA ASN A 115 -2.46 11.13 15.02
C ASN A 115 -0.97 11.02 14.69
N LEU A 116 -0.51 11.77 13.70
CA LEU A 116 0.91 11.86 13.33
C LEU A 116 1.44 13.22 13.79
N ASP A 117 2.11 13.24 14.94
CA ASP A 117 2.71 14.45 15.53
C ASP A 117 1.74 15.66 15.58
N GLY A 118 0.51 15.43 16.03
CA GLY A 118 -0.55 16.44 16.15
C GLY A 118 -1.39 16.66 14.89
N LYS A 119 -1.17 15.91 13.81
CA LYS A 119 -1.96 15.93 12.58
C LYS A 119 -2.94 14.77 12.56
N LYS A 120 -4.23 15.05 12.31
CA LYS A 120 -5.22 13.97 12.08
C LYS A 120 -4.96 13.33 10.72
N ALA A 121 -4.58 12.07 10.72
CA ALA A 121 -4.24 11.32 9.51
C ALA A 121 -5.20 10.15 9.29
N LEU A 122 -5.52 9.90 8.02
CA LEU A 122 -6.22 8.72 7.54
C LEU A 122 -5.25 7.87 6.72
N ALA A 123 -5.04 6.62 7.12
CA ALA A 123 -4.52 5.57 6.27
C ALA A 123 -5.70 4.77 5.73
N ILE A 124 -5.76 4.54 4.41
CA ILE A 124 -6.85 3.81 3.76
C ILE A 124 -6.30 3.06 2.55
N HIS A 125 -6.73 1.82 2.32
CA HIS A 125 -6.27 1.12 1.12
C HIS A 125 -6.88 1.72 -0.15
N GLY A 126 -8.18 1.88 -0.21
CA GLY A 126 -8.93 2.48 -1.32
C GLY A 126 -9.32 3.94 -1.07
N SER A 127 -10.62 4.22 -0.87
CA SER A 127 -11.18 5.54 -0.61
C SER A 127 -12.33 5.49 0.39
N LEU A 128 -12.79 6.65 0.91
CA LEU A 128 -13.93 6.71 1.83
C LEU A 128 -15.25 6.20 1.21
N ASN A 129 -15.40 6.23 -0.11
CA ASN A 129 -16.57 5.65 -0.78
C ASN A 129 -16.50 4.14 -0.92
N ASP A 130 -15.31 3.57 -0.88
CA ASP A 130 -15.06 2.14 -0.91
C ASP A 130 -13.61 1.91 -0.44
N ALA A 131 -13.47 1.41 0.79
CA ALA A 131 -12.18 1.26 1.45
C ALA A 131 -11.21 0.30 0.73
N TYR A 132 -11.68 -0.48 -0.22
CA TYR A 132 -10.90 -1.52 -0.87
C TYR A 132 -10.74 -1.37 -2.39
N TRP A 133 -11.80 -0.98 -3.12
CA TRP A 133 -11.86 -1.13 -4.58
C TRP A 133 -11.88 0.18 -5.37
N LYS A 134 -11.89 1.34 -4.69
CA LYS A 134 -11.90 2.64 -5.36
C LYS A 134 -10.68 3.47 -4.99
N SER A 135 -9.85 3.75 -5.98
CA SER A 135 -8.66 4.59 -5.80
C SER A 135 -9.00 6.06 -5.58
N ILE A 136 -8.10 6.78 -4.90
CA ILE A 136 -8.06 8.23 -4.85
C ILE A 136 -7.11 8.74 -5.94
N PHE A 137 -7.58 9.69 -6.74
CA PHE A 137 -6.77 10.43 -7.72
C PHE A 137 -7.04 11.94 -7.59
N PRO A 138 -6.12 12.82 -8.02
CA PRO A 138 -6.33 14.26 -7.97
C PRO A 138 -7.65 14.72 -8.61
N ASP A 139 -8.06 14.09 -9.71
CA ASP A 139 -9.28 14.39 -10.45
C ASP A 139 -10.53 13.68 -9.90
N ASN A 140 -10.35 12.70 -9.01
CA ASN A 140 -11.44 11.94 -8.42
C ASN A 140 -11.09 11.45 -7.01
N LEU A 141 -11.51 12.22 -6.02
CA LEU A 141 -11.16 11.94 -4.61
C LEU A 141 -11.99 10.82 -3.98
N ASN A 142 -13.16 10.49 -4.52
CA ASN A 142 -14.01 9.41 -3.99
C ASN A 142 -14.28 9.53 -2.49
N GLY A 143 -14.76 10.69 -2.01
CA GLY A 143 -15.12 10.94 -0.62
C GLY A 143 -14.85 12.36 -0.15
N GLU A 144 -15.22 12.63 1.09
CA GLU A 144 -15.03 13.91 1.76
C GLU A 144 -13.94 13.79 2.82
N TYR A 145 -12.84 14.53 2.62
CA TYR A 145 -11.63 14.39 3.44
C TYR A 145 -11.31 15.63 4.29
N VAL A 146 -12.23 16.59 4.36
CA VAL A 146 -11.99 17.89 5.03
C VAL A 146 -11.62 17.77 6.51
N GLU A 147 -11.99 16.69 7.17
CA GLU A 147 -11.67 16.48 8.59
C GLU A 147 -10.22 16.06 8.85
N TYR A 148 -9.50 15.57 7.83
CA TYR A 148 -8.11 15.12 7.94
C TYR A 148 -7.12 16.21 7.56
N ASP A 149 -5.89 16.09 8.05
CA ASP A 149 -4.74 16.89 7.62
C ASP A 149 -3.91 16.13 6.58
N ILE A 150 -3.86 14.79 6.72
CA ILE A 150 -3.10 13.88 5.86
C ILE A 150 -3.99 12.68 5.50
N VAL A 151 -3.99 12.32 4.22
CA VAL A 151 -4.66 11.10 3.70
C VAL A 151 -3.64 10.29 2.93
N MET A 152 -3.43 9.04 3.35
CA MET A 152 -2.53 8.09 2.70
C MET A 152 -3.36 6.96 2.10
N SER A 153 -3.23 6.71 0.79
CA SER A 153 -4.00 5.68 0.08
C SER A 153 -3.12 4.78 -0.78
N GLY A 154 -3.54 3.53 -0.97
CA GLY A 154 -2.90 2.53 -1.82
C GLY A 154 -3.68 2.21 -3.10
N HIS A 155 -3.80 0.90 -3.42
CA HIS A 155 -4.66 0.28 -4.41
C HIS A 155 -4.41 0.68 -5.88
N SER A 156 -4.13 1.94 -6.17
CA SER A 156 -3.94 2.40 -7.54
C SER A 156 -2.63 1.94 -8.17
N HIS A 157 -1.60 1.70 -7.37
CA HIS A 157 -0.20 1.49 -7.74
C HIS A 157 0.44 2.66 -8.51
N TYR A 158 -0.17 3.85 -8.46
CA TYR A 158 0.34 5.07 -9.11
C TYR A 158 0.83 6.04 -8.04
N PRO A 159 2.15 6.28 -7.91
CA PRO A 159 2.68 7.18 -6.90
C PRO A 159 2.27 8.62 -7.21
N HIS A 160 1.72 9.29 -6.21
CA HIS A 160 1.42 10.73 -6.29
C HIS A 160 1.35 11.36 -4.91
N ALA A 161 1.64 12.66 -4.84
CA ALA A 161 1.35 13.49 -3.70
C ALA A 161 0.79 14.83 -4.18
N PHE A 162 -0.31 15.27 -3.58
CA PHE A 162 -0.92 16.54 -3.92
C PHE A 162 -1.63 17.15 -2.73
N GLN A 163 -1.91 18.45 -2.82
CA GLN A 163 -2.60 19.20 -1.79
C GLN A 163 -3.95 19.69 -2.33
N LYS A 164 -4.99 19.57 -1.51
CA LYS A 164 -6.31 20.13 -1.78
C LYS A 164 -6.72 21.09 -0.69
N PHE A 165 -7.26 22.25 -1.08
CA PHE A 165 -7.89 23.19 -0.16
C PHE A 165 -9.40 22.98 -0.16
N TYR A 166 -9.95 22.80 1.05
CA TYR A 166 -11.38 22.75 1.29
C TYR A 166 -11.84 24.07 1.89
N GLU A 167 -13.03 24.53 1.49
CA GLU A 167 -13.67 25.67 2.13
C GLU A 167 -14.17 25.25 3.52
N VAL A 168 -13.86 26.05 4.54
CA VAL A 168 -14.26 25.83 5.93
C VAL A 168 -14.65 27.17 6.57
N ASP A 169 -15.59 27.17 7.51
CA ASP A 169 -15.92 28.37 8.27
C ASP A 169 -14.94 28.54 9.44
N ASN A 170 -13.73 28.96 9.13
CA ASN A 170 -12.66 29.24 10.08
C ASN A 170 -11.79 30.42 9.58
N PRO A 171 -12.03 31.66 10.08
CA PRO A 171 -11.27 32.84 9.68
C PRO A 171 -9.77 32.77 9.99
N GLU A 172 -9.35 32.06 11.05
CA GLU A 172 -7.92 31.87 11.39
C GLU A 172 -7.20 31.07 10.29
N MET A 173 -7.90 30.18 9.62
CA MET A 173 -7.43 29.43 8.46
C MET A 173 -7.72 30.13 7.12
N ARG A 174 -8.12 31.41 7.13
CA ARG A 174 -8.59 32.14 5.95
C ARG A 174 -9.73 31.39 5.20
N ASN A 175 -10.58 30.73 5.96
CA ASN A 175 -11.68 29.89 5.48
C ASN A 175 -11.25 28.77 4.51
N LYS A 176 -10.01 28.32 4.61
CA LYS A 176 -9.47 27.21 3.78
C LYS A 176 -8.66 26.25 4.62
N LYS A 177 -9.02 24.99 4.59
CA LYS A 177 -8.25 23.90 5.19
C LYS A 177 -7.48 23.15 4.11
N LEU A 178 -6.17 23.00 4.32
CA LEU A 178 -5.31 22.16 3.49
C LEU A 178 -5.41 20.70 3.92
N VAL A 179 -5.55 19.79 2.96
CA VAL A 179 -5.39 18.35 3.15
C VAL A 179 -4.29 17.85 2.20
N LEU A 180 -3.31 17.14 2.75
CA LEU A 180 -2.23 16.51 1.99
C LEU A 180 -2.64 15.06 1.65
N PHE A 181 -2.64 14.73 0.36
CA PHE A 181 -2.89 13.38 -0.15
C PHE A 181 -1.60 12.74 -0.61
N ILE A 182 -1.39 11.46 -0.23
CA ILE A 182 -0.20 10.69 -0.55
C ILE A 182 -0.62 9.30 -1.03
N ASN A 183 -0.11 8.89 -2.18
CA ASN A 183 -0.12 7.49 -2.60
C ASN A 183 1.32 7.08 -2.89
N PRO A 184 1.86 6.06 -2.22
CA PRO A 184 3.27 5.68 -2.37
C PRO A 184 3.58 4.98 -3.70
N GLY A 185 2.56 4.62 -4.48
CA GLY A 185 2.69 3.68 -5.58
C GLY A 185 2.62 2.24 -5.08
N SER A 186 3.38 1.36 -5.68
CA SER A 186 3.43 -0.05 -5.31
C SER A 186 4.87 -0.51 -5.11
N VAL A 187 5.12 -1.24 -4.03
CA VAL A 187 6.40 -1.90 -3.80
C VAL A 187 6.61 -3.03 -4.81
N GLY A 188 5.62 -3.91 -4.98
CA GLY A 188 5.79 -5.16 -5.70
C GLY A 188 5.27 -5.19 -7.14
N GLN A 189 4.29 -4.33 -7.49
CA GLN A 189 3.59 -4.36 -8.79
C GLN A 189 3.30 -2.95 -9.35
N PRO A 190 4.31 -2.08 -9.55
CA PRO A 190 4.10 -0.73 -10.09
C PRO A 190 3.36 -0.72 -11.43
N ARG A 191 2.56 0.35 -11.68
CA ARG A 191 1.73 0.48 -12.90
C ARG A 191 1.94 1.81 -13.66
N ASN A 192 2.99 2.56 -13.33
CA ASN A 192 3.28 3.89 -13.91
C ASN A 192 4.41 3.87 -14.94
N HIS A 193 4.65 2.73 -15.60
CA HIS A 193 5.75 2.48 -16.53
C HIS A 193 7.16 2.57 -15.91
N ASN A 194 7.24 2.62 -14.60
CA ASN A 194 8.49 2.46 -13.86
C ASN A 194 8.46 1.12 -13.10
N PRO A 195 9.27 0.13 -13.48
CA PRO A 195 9.24 -1.20 -12.89
C PRO A 195 9.98 -1.31 -11.56
N ASN A 196 10.53 -0.23 -11.03
CA ASN A 196 11.22 -0.21 -9.74
C ASN A 196 10.23 -0.18 -8.58
N ALA A 197 10.61 -0.74 -7.45
CA ALA A 197 9.81 -0.72 -6.22
C ALA A 197 9.57 0.73 -5.76
N GLN A 198 8.34 1.06 -5.36
CA GLN A 198 7.97 2.44 -5.03
C GLN A 198 7.42 2.53 -3.60
N TYR A 199 7.80 3.59 -2.92
CA TYR A 199 7.30 3.95 -1.60
C TYR A 199 7.37 5.46 -1.37
N ALA A 200 6.77 5.96 -0.30
CA ALA A 200 6.85 7.37 0.06
C ALA A 200 7.46 7.56 1.45
N VAL A 201 8.12 8.70 1.65
CA VAL A 201 8.56 9.16 2.98
C VAL A 201 7.87 10.47 3.29
N LEU A 202 7.15 10.52 4.40
CA LEU A 202 6.55 11.72 4.96
C LEU A 202 7.40 12.22 6.13
N ASP A 203 7.81 13.47 6.08
CA ASP A 203 8.35 14.21 7.20
C ASP A 203 7.23 15.03 7.84
N SER A 204 6.85 14.71 9.07
CA SER A 204 5.68 15.32 9.75
C SER A 204 5.90 16.76 10.18
N GLU A 205 7.15 17.20 10.33
CA GLU A 205 7.48 18.58 10.70
C GLU A 205 7.32 19.53 9.53
N SER A 206 8.02 19.23 8.45
CA SER A 206 7.99 20.05 7.23
C SER A 206 6.76 19.80 6.35
N MET A 207 6.00 18.74 6.63
CA MET A 207 4.92 18.23 5.77
C MET A 207 5.40 17.95 4.33
N SER A 208 6.67 17.59 4.19
CA SER A 208 7.24 17.22 2.90
C SER A 208 7.07 15.74 2.61
N VAL A 209 6.86 15.41 1.34
CA VAL A 209 6.72 14.04 0.85
C VAL A 209 7.79 13.76 -0.18
N GLU A 210 8.55 12.69 0.01
CA GLU A 210 9.47 12.15 -0.97
C GLU A 210 8.84 10.90 -1.58
N LEU A 211 8.53 10.91 -2.88
CA LEU A 211 8.18 9.71 -3.63
C LEU A 211 9.48 9.05 -4.11
N ARG A 212 9.71 7.83 -3.67
CA ARG A 212 10.96 7.10 -3.91
C ARG A 212 10.75 5.92 -4.84
N SER A 213 11.81 5.57 -5.56
CA SER A 213 11.83 4.47 -6.52
C SER A 213 13.16 3.74 -6.43
N VAL A 214 13.12 2.45 -6.11
CA VAL A 214 14.30 1.62 -5.78
C VAL A 214 14.40 0.45 -6.76
N GLU A 215 15.58 0.26 -7.32
CA GLU A 215 15.85 -0.93 -8.13
C GLU A 215 15.94 -2.17 -7.24
N TYR A 216 15.43 -3.29 -7.75
CA TYR A 216 15.50 -4.58 -7.10
C TYR A 216 15.81 -5.69 -8.11
N PRO A 217 16.23 -6.89 -7.69
CA PRO A 217 16.59 -7.97 -8.61
C PRO A 217 15.35 -8.61 -9.27
N LYS A 218 14.73 -7.90 -10.22
CA LYS A 218 13.49 -8.28 -10.93
C LYS A 218 13.56 -9.67 -11.54
N ASP A 219 14.73 -10.03 -12.12
CA ASP A 219 14.91 -11.35 -12.74
C ASP A 219 14.78 -12.47 -11.71
N LYS A 220 15.23 -12.27 -10.47
CA LYS A 220 15.01 -13.24 -9.38
C LYS A 220 13.53 -13.38 -9.06
N ALA A 221 12.83 -12.28 -8.86
CA ALA A 221 11.38 -12.30 -8.61
C ALA A 221 10.63 -12.98 -9.76
N MET A 222 10.96 -12.64 -11.00
CA MET A 222 10.37 -13.25 -12.21
C MET A 222 10.65 -14.76 -12.31
N SER A 223 11.81 -15.23 -11.86
CA SER A 223 12.20 -16.65 -11.94
C SER A 223 11.39 -17.57 -11.02
N LEU A 224 10.70 -17.01 -10.02
CA LEU A 224 9.87 -17.78 -9.11
C LEU A 224 8.51 -18.18 -9.72
N TYR A 225 8.08 -17.54 -10.80
CA TYR A 225 6.80 -17.86 -11.43
C TYR A 225 6.87 -19.21 -12.14
N ASP A 226 6.07 -20.14 -11.69
CA ASP A 226 6.02 -21.53 -12.11
C ASP A 226 4.92 -21.86 -13.13
N GLY A 227 4.15 -20.84 -13.55
CA GLY A 227 3.04 -20.96 -14.50
C GLY A 227 1.66 -21.12 -13.85
N ASN A 228 1.56 -21.21 -12.51
CA ASN A 228 0.29 -21.24 -11.80
C ASN A 228 -0.36 -19.87 -11.66
N VAL A 229 0.43 -18.81 -11.63
CA VAL A 229 0.00 -17.42 -11.74
C VAL A 229 0.23 -16.95 -13.18
N ASP A 230 -0.75 -16.21 -13.74
CA ASP A 230 -0.72 -15.74 -15.13
C ASP A 230 0.58 -14.96 -15.43
N ASP A 231 1.22 -15.30 -16.56
CA ASP A 231 2.48 -14.70 -17.01
C ASP A 231 2.41 -13.17 -17.21
N PHE A 232 1.22 -12.60 -17.27
CA PHE A 232 0.99 -11.17 -17.26
C PHE A 232 1.59 -10.51 -16.00
N TYR A 233 1.40 -11.10 -14.82
CA TYR A 233 1.93 -10.54 -13.56
C TYR A 233 3.45 -10.64 -13.49
N ARG A 234 4.03 -11.73 -13.98
CA ARG A 234 5.47 -11.87 -14.14
C ARG A 234 6.07 -10.80 -15.09
N LYS A 235 5.46 -10.62 -16.26
CA LYS A 235 5.92 -9.65 -17.26
C LYS A 235 5.77 -8.20 -16.79
N ARG A 236 4.79 -7.92 -15.94
CA ARG A 236 4.56 -6.61 -15.34
C ARG A 236 5.76 -6.14 -14.53
N LEU A 237 6.47 -7.05 -13.82
CA LEU A 237 7.65 -6.71 -13.02
C LEU A 237 8.75 -6.00 -13.82
N ASN A 238 8.86 -6.27 -15.13
CA ASN A 238 9.82 -5.61 -16.01
C ASN A 238 9.28 -4.37 -16.73
N ARG A 239 7.95 -4.20 -16.74
CA ARG A 239 7.31 -3.16 -17.55
C ARG A 239 6.70 -2.03 -16.74
N GLY A 240 6.35 -2.28 -15.50
CA GLY A 240 5.64 -1.34 -14.65
C GLY A 240 4.25 -0.96 -15.21
N ILE A 241 3.48 -1.93 -15.71
CA ILE A 241 2.19 -1.68 -16.38
C ILE A 241 1.03 -2.41 -15.71
#